data_75eeb2d1e4e28a8ca6d8b6cfca9b31e2
#
_entry.id   75eeb2d1e4e28a8ca6d8b6cfca9b31e2
#
_cell.length_a   1.000
_cell.length_b   1.000
_cell.length_c   1.000
_cell.angle_alpha   90.00
_cell.angle_beta   90.00
_cell.angle_gamma   90.00
#
_symmetry.space_group_name_H-M   'P 1'
#
loop_
_entity.id
_entity.type
_entity.pdbx_description
1 polymer ?
#
loop_
_entity_poly.entity_id
_entity_poly.type
_entity_poly.pdbx_seq_one_letter_code
_entity_poly.pdbx_strand_id
1 'polypeptide(L)'
;MTNHLYDKGNLKNLSKLKDLAPEQLQAFSEFNTAVMTEGALSKKEKEIIAVAIAHVTECPYCIDSHTRRAKAEGASLEELVEAVFVVAGVEAGGVVTHSTHIHNAMDPEADDSLYRRSNLKKLVKLNKFAPEGFRRYSAFSRTALKDGKLGGKFKEIIAVAVAHATQCPYCIDVHTKNAVKLGSTNEELGEAVMVTSALLAGGAYAHLANLIQSYGE
;
A
#
# COMPACT_ATOMS: atom_id res chain seq x y z
N MET A 1 -22.77 -24.52 10.03
CA MET A 1 -21.66 -23.85 9.29
C MET A 1 -21.93 -22.37 9.41
N THR A 2 -20.99 -21.60 9.95
CA THR A 2 -21.10 -20.15 10.01
C THR A 2 -20.99 -19.61 8.60
N ASN A 3 -22.08 -19.05 8.07
CA ASN A 3 -22.17 -18.55 6.70
C ASN A 3 -21.51 -17.12 6.63
N HIS A 4 -20.22 -17.04 6.96
CA HIS A 4 -19.45 -15.81 6.85
C HIS A 4 -18.59 -15.84 5.59
N LEU A 5 -18.70 -14.79 4.74
CA LEU A 5 -17.94 -14.70 3.49
C LEU A 5 -16.43 -14.68 3.72
N TYR A 6 -15.96 -14.15 4.85
CA TYR A 6 -14.54 -14.05 5.21
C TYR A 6 -14.15 -14.96 6.38
N ASP A 7 -14.71 -16.16 6.46
CA ASP A 7 -14.26 -17.16 7.43
C ASP A 7 -12.87 -17.69 7.03
N LYS A 8 -11.95 -17.78 8.00
CA LYS A 8 -10.61 -18.34 7.77
C LYS A 8 -10.66 -19.78 7.25
N GLY A 9 -11.70 -20.52 7.59
CA GLY A 9 -11.96 -21.88 7.07
C GLY A 9 -12.11 -21.92 5.55
N ASN A 10 -12.47 -20.80 4.90
CA ASN A 10 -12.59 -20.73 3.45
C ASN A 10 -11.23 -20.90 2.75
N LEU A 11 -10.12 -20.52 3.40
CA LEU A 11 -8.77 -20.66 2.87
C LEU A 11 -8.41 -22.12 2.52
N LYS A 12 -9.08 -23.11 3.13
CA LYS A 12 -8.93 -24.52 2.75
C LYS A 12 -9.27 -24.79 1.26
N ASN A 13 -10.15 -23.97 0.67
CA ASN A 13 -10.54 -24.10 -0.73
C ASN A 13 -9.36 -23.84 -1.69
N LEU A 14 -8.35 -23.08 -1.25
CA LEU A 14 -7.13 -22.84 -2.05
C LEU A 14 -6.36 -24.13 -2.34
N SER A 15 -6.56 -25.21 -1.58
CA SER A 15 -5.95 -26.51 -1.87
C SER A 15 -6.39 -27.08 -3.22
N LYS A 16 -7.60 -26.72 -3.70
CA LYS A 16 -8.12 -27.14 -5.02
C LYS A 16 -7.31 -26.55 -6.18
N LEU A 17 -6.56 -25.48 -5.96
CA LEU A 17 -5.71 -24.87 -6.98
C LEU A 17 -4.60 -25.80 -7.47
N LYS A 18 -4.21 -26.81 -6.69
CA LYS A 18 -3.24 -27.84 -7.11
C LYS A 18 -3.72 -28.61 -8.35
N ASP A 19 -5.04 -28.75 -8.49
CA ASP A 19 -5.67 -29.46 -9.59
C ASP A 19 -6.20 -28.49 -10.66
N LEU A 20 -6.69 -27.29 -10.25
CA LEU A 20 -7.32 -26.33 -11.14
C LEU A 20 -6.33 -25.45 -11.91
N ALA A 21 -5.18 -25.11 -11.30
CA ALA A 21 -4.20 -24.18 -11.86
C ALA A 21 -2.77 -24.46 -11.29
N PRO A 22 -2.20 -25.66 -11.49
CA PRO A 22 -0.95 -26.06 -10.84
C PRO A 22 0.24 -25.17 -11.23
N GLU A 23 0.37 -24.83 -12.50
CA GLU A 23 1.48 -24.00 -13.01
C GLU A 23 1.41 -22.56 -12.46
N GLN A 24 0.21 -21.96 -12.46
CA GLN A 24 0.00 -20.61 -11.92
C GLN A 24 0.24 -20.57 -10.41
N LEU A 25 -0.20 -21.60 -9.69
CA LEU A 25 0.04 -21.73 -8.25
C LEU A 25 1.54 -21.82 -7.95
N GLN A 26 2.27 -22.63 -8.71
CA GLN A 26 3.72 -22.75 -8.55
C GLN A 26 4.42 -21.41 -8.83
N ALA A 27 4.14 -20.79 -9.97
CA ALA A 27 4.76 -19.52 -10.36
C ALA A 27 4.49 -18.40 -9.34
N PHE A 28 3.24 -18.31 -8.84
CA PHE A 28 2.89 -17.37 -7.77
C PHE A 28 3.67 -17.65 -6.46
N SER A 29 3.76 -18.93 -6.08
CA SER A 29 4.48 -19.32 -4.86
C SER A 29 5.97 -18.98 -4.93
N GLU A 30 6.61 -19.25 -6.07
CA GLU A 30 8.01 -18.93 -6.32
C GLU A 30 8.24 -17.40 -6.29
N PHE A 31 7.38 -16.64 -6.96
CA PHE A 31 7.42 -15.17 -6.94
C PHE A 31 7.29 -14.62 -5.52
N ASN A 32 6.24 -15.03 -4.79
CA ASN A 32 6.02 -14.56 -3.43
C ASN A 32 7.18 -14.93 -2.49
N THR A 33 7.72 -16.13 -2.61
CA THR A 33 8.87 -16.58 -1.81
C THR A 33 10.11 -15.72 -2.09
N ALA A 34 10.41 -15.48 -3.36
CA ALA A 34 11.57 -14.66 -3.74
C ALA A 34 11.45 -13.22 -3.20
N VAL A 35 10.27 -12.61 -3.33
CA VAL A 35 10.02 -11.24 -2.86
C VAL A 35 10.15 -11.13 -1.33
N MET A 36 9.62 -12.11 -0.59
CA MET A 36 9.61 -12.07 0.88
C MET A 36 10.92 -12.57 1.52
N THR A 37 11.89 -13.01 0.72
CA THR A 37 13.24 -13.35 1.20
C THR A 37 13.96 -12.07 1.62
N GLU A 38 14.76 -12.16 2.70
CA GLU A 38 15.56 -11.05 3.22
C GLU A 38 16.55 -10.51 2.16
N GLY A 39 16.67 -9.17 2.08
CA GLY A 39 17.52 -8.47 1.12
C GLY A 39 17.98 -7.13 1.68
N ALA A 40 17.79 -6.06 0.93
CA ALA A 40 18.02 -4.68 1.39
C ALA A 40 17.06 -4.30 2.52
N LEU A 41 15.84 -4.85 2.46
CA LEU A 41 14.87 -4.82 3.56
C LEU A 41 14.87 -6.15 4.30
N SER A 42 14.84 -6.11 5.63
CA SER A 42 14.68 -7.28 6.48
C SER A 42 13.30 -7.93 6.28
N LYS A 43 13.16 -9.21 6.67
CA LYS A 43 11.86 -9.90 6.66
C LYS A 43 10.82 -9.15 7.49
N LYS A 44 11.21 -8.60 8.64
CA LYS A 44 10.36 -7.77 9.49
C LYS A 44 9.81 -6.58 8.72
N GLU A 45 10.68 -5.82 8.05
CA GLU A 45 10.28 -4.64 7.28
C GLU A 45 9.37 -5.02 6.11
N LYS A 46 9.67 -6.11 5.40
CA LYS A 46 8.81 -6.62 4.32
C LYS A 46 7.42 -7.01 4.82
N GLU A 47 7.32 -7.66 5.97
CA GLU A 47 6.01 -8.00 6.56
C GLU A 47 5.26 -6.76 7.08
N ILE A 48 5.95 -5.73 7.59
CA ILE A 48 5.32 -4.45 7.95
C ILE A 48 4.75 -3.74 6.69
N ILE A 49 5.51 -3.71 5.59
CA ILE A 49 5.01 -3.19 4.30
C ILE A 49 3.82 -4.04 3.83
N ALA A 50 3.89 -5.36 3.96
CA ALA A 50 2.81 -6.26 3.59
C ALA A 50 1.52 -5.98 4.40
N VAL A 51 1.62 -5.72 5.70
CA VAL A 51 0.49 -5.30 6.54
C VAL A 51 -0.07 -3.96 6.04
N ALA A 52 0.77 -2.99 5.72
CA ALA A 52 0.35 -1.70 5.18
C ALA A 52 -0.45 -1.89 3.86
N ILE A 53 0.09 -2.64 2.91
CA ILE A 53 -0.57 -2.89 1.62
C ILE A 53 -1.85 -3.74 1.78
N ALA A 54 -1.88 -4.66 2.74
CA ALA A 54 -3.10 -5.41 3.06
C ALA A 54 -4.25 -4.50 3.52
N HIS A 55 -3.95 -3.35 4.15
CA HIS A 55 -4.95 -2.35 4.51
C HIS A 55 -5.38 -1.49 3.31
N VAL A 56 -4.48 -1.22 2.34
CA VAL A 56 -4.85 -0.57 1.07
C VAL A 56 -5.82 -1.43 0.26
N THR A 57 -5.56 -2.75 0.23
CA THR A 57 -6.41 -3.71 -0.52
C THR A 57 -7.66 -4.14 0.25
N GLU A 58 -7.77 -3.76 1.53
CA GLU A 58 -8.87 -4.15 2.45
C GLU A 58 -9.09 -5.67 2.52
N CYS A 59 -8.02 -6.47 2.30
CA CYS A 59 -8.08 -7.92 2.27
C CYS A 59 -8.00 -8.51 3.69
N PRO A 60 -9.09 -9.02 4.29
CA PRO A 60 -9.07 -9.51 5.68
C PRO A 60 -8.14 -10.70 5.89
N TYR A 61 -8.02 -11.58 4.89
CA TYR A 61 -7.09 -12.71 4.93
C TYR A 61 -5.63 -12.26 4.96
N CYS A 62 -5.32 -11.23 4.16
CA CYS A 62 -3.97 -10.67 4.09
C CYS A 62 -3.62 -9.94 5.38
N ILE A 63 -4.53 -9.13 5.92
CA ILE A 63 -4.35 -8.44 7.21
C ILE A 63 -4.04 -9.45 8.30
N ASP A 64 -4.86 -10.51 8.47
CA ASP A 64 -4.63 -11.54 9.49
C ASP A 64 -3.29 -12.26 9.29
N SER A 65 -3.00 -12.71 8.06
CA SER A 65 -1.81 -13.50 7.76
C SER A 65 -0.53 -12.71 7.97
N HIS A 66 -0.43 -11.51 7.39
CA HIS A 66 0.79 -10.68 7.44
C HIS A 66 0.99 -10.04 8.81
N THR A 67 -0.07 -9.71 9.56
CA THR A 67 0.05 -9.28 10.97
C THR A 67 0.69 -10.37 11.83
N ARG A 68 0.29 -11.63 11.65
CA ARG A 68 0.89 -12.75 12.40
C ARG A 68 2.35 -12.97 12.01
N ARG A 69 2.70 -12.87 10.73
CA ARG A 69 4.07 -13.02 10.24
C ARG A 69 4.94 -11.86 10.73
N ALA A 70 4.47 -10.61 10.62
CA ALA A 70 5.18 -9.46 11.14
C ALA A 70 5.48 -9.60 12.64
N LYS A 71 4.49 -10.06 13.43
CA LYS A 71 4.68 -10.36 14.85
C LYS A 71 5.73 -11.46 15.07
N ALA A 72 5.73 -12.50 14.27
CA ALA A 72 6.73 -13.58 14.35
C ALA A 72 8.14 -13.11 14.02
N GLU A 73 8.28 -12.12 13.13
CA GLU A 73 9.53 -11.44 12.80
C GLU A 73 9.88 -10.30 13.79
N GLY A 74 9.16 -10.19 14.91
CA GLY A 74 9.44 -9.25 15.99
C GLY A 74 8.90 -7.83 15.80
N ALA A 75 7.92 -7.63 14.92
CA ALA A 75 7.24 -6.34 14.84
C ALA A 75 6.33 -6.13 16.06
N SER A 76 6.38 -4.93 16.65
CA SER A 76 5.47 -4.53 17.71
C SER A 76 4.13 -4.06 17.15
N LEU A 77 3.09 -4.08 17.99
CA LEU A 77 1.77 -3.55 17.59
C LEU A 77 1.86 -2.06 17.23
N GLU A 78 2.67 -1.30 17.96
CA GLU A 78 2.85 0.13 17.72
C GLU A 78 3.49 0.39 16.35
N GLU A 79 4.49 -0.42 15.94
CA GLU A 79 5.09 -0.32 14.60
C GLU A 79 4.04 -0.58 13.51
N LEU A 80 3.19 -1.60 13.68
CA LEU A 80 2.14 -1.91 12.71
C LEU A 80 1.07 -0.81 12.65
N VAL A 81 0.67 -0.26 13.78
CA VAL A 81 -0.28 0.86 13.84
C VAL A 81 0.31 2.10 13.17
N GLU A 82 1.59 2.42 13.40
CA GLU A 82 2.25 3.54 12.71
C GLU A 82 2.30 3.33 11.20
N ALA A 83 2.58 2.10 10.72
CA ALA A 83 2.56 1.78 9.30
C ALA A 83 1.18 2.00 8.67
N VAL A 84 0.10 1.61 9.36
CA VAL A 84 -1.28 1.83 8.89
C VAL A 84 -1.65 3.32 8.91
N PHE A 85 -1.14 4.13 9.85
CA PHE A 85 -1.32 5.58 9.78
C PHE A 85 -0.58 6.22 8.61
N VAL A 86 0.56 5.65 8.16
CA VAL A 86 1.19 6.07 6.90
C VAL A 86 0.24 5.79 5.73
N VAL A 87 -0.39 4.61 5.67
CA VAL A 87 -1.41 4.29 4.65
C VAL A 87 -2.48 5.37 4.62
N ALA A 88 -3.13 5.63 5.74
CA ALA A 88 -4.21 6.62 5.83
C ALA A 88 -3.76 8.02 5.39
N GLY A 89 -2.52 8.42 5.75
CA GLY A 89 -1.93 9.69 5.33
C GLY A 89 -1.70 9.80 3.83
N VAL A 90 -1.19 8.73 3.21
CA VAL A 90 -0.89 8.68 1.76
C VAL A 90 -2.17 8.59 0.94
N GLU A 91 -3.15 7.80 1.33
CA GLU A 91 -4.46 7.71 0.66
C GLU A 91 -5.19 9.05 0.67
N ALA A 92 -5.29 9.69 1.84
CA ALA A 92 -5.83 11.04 1.94
C ALA A 92 -5.02 12.04 1.08
N GLY A 93 -3.69 11.88 1.04
CA GLY A 93 -2.79 12.67 0.21
C GLY A 93 -3.04 12.51 -1.29
N GLY A 94 -3.35 11.29 -1.72
CA GLY A 94 -3.75 10.99 -3.10
C GLY A 94 -4.96 11.82 -3.51
N VAL A 95 -6.03 11.80 -2.71
CA VAL A 95 -7.23 12.61 -2.97
C VAL A 95 -6.91 14.10 -3.03
N VAL A 96 -6.14 14.59 -2.06
CA VAL A 96 -5.74 16.02 -2.00
C VAL A 96 -4.90 16.42 -3.22
N THR A 97 -3.91 15.62 -3.63
CA THR A 97 -3.07 15.97 -4.78
C THR A 97 -3.84 15.86 -6.10
N HIS A 98 -4.74 14.90 -6.23
CA HIS A 98 -5.61 14.77 -7.42
C HIS A 98 -6.67 15.86 -7.53
N SER A 99 -6.96 16.62 -6.46
CA SER A 99 -7.84 17.81 -6.56
C SER A 99 -7.33 18.86 -7.56
N THR A 100 -6.04 18.80 -7.90
CA THR A 100 -5.46 19.66 -8.97
C THR A 100 -6.12 19.44 -10.32
N HIS A 101 -6.67 18.25 -10.59
CA HIS A 101 -7.37 17.95 -11.84
C HIS A 101 -8.71 18.66 -11.96
N ILE A 102 -9.38 18.99 -10.84
CA ILE A 102 -10.59 19.82 -10.84
C ILE A 102 -10.28 21.16 -11.51
N HIS A 103 -9.14 21.76 -11.16
CA HIS A 103 -8.72 23.04 -11.71
C HIS A 103 -8.29 22.95 -13.18
N ASN A 104 -7.68 21.81 -13.59
CA ASN A 104 -7.37 21.57 -14.98
C ASN A 104 -8.63 21.41 -15.81
N ALA A 105 -9.63 20.69 -15.32
CA ALA A 105 -10.90 20.49 -16.02
C ALA A 105 -11.73 21.77 -16.18
N MET A 106 -11.54 22.76 -15.31
CA MET A 106 -12.21 24.06 -15.35
C MET A 106 -11.41 25.13 -16.12
N ASP A 107 -10.21 24.83 -16.58
CA ASP A 107 -9.31 25.76 -17.24
C ASP A 107 -9.33 25.48 -18.76
N PRO A 108 -9.93 26.37 -19.59
CA PRO A 108 -10.01 26.16 -21.03
C PRO A 108 -8.64 26.20 -21.73
N GLU A 109 -7.62 26.76 -21.08
CA GLU A 109 -6.23 26.82 -21.57
C GLU A 109 -5.38 25.65 -21.01
N ALA A 110 -5.99 24.68 -20.30
CA ALA A 110 -5.26 23.51 -19.82
C ALA A 110 -4.80 22.66 -21.02
N ASP A 111 -3.54 22.26 -20.98
CA ASP A 111 -2.99 21.34 -21.99
C ASP A 111 -3.30 19.86 -21.68
N ASP A 112 -2.98 18.99 -22.62
CA ASP A 112 -3.26 17.53 -22.53
C ASP A 112 -2.44 16.79 -21.48
N SER A 113 -1.50 17.45 -20.79
CA SER A 113 -0.63 16.82 -19.80
C SER A 113 -1.29 16.74 -18.43
N LEU A 114 -1.87 15.59 -18.07
CA LEU A 114 -2.61 15.40 -16.83
C LEU A 114 -1.75 15.46 -15.57
N TYR A 115 -0.54 14.85 -15.57
CA TYR A 115 0.27 14.65 -14.35
C TYR A 115 1.55 15.50 -14.31
N ARG A 116 1.48 16.76 -14.72
CA ARG A 116 2.63 17.66 -14.57
C ARG A 116 2.96 17.91 -13.10
N ARG A 117 4.25 17.79 -12.73
CA ARG A 117 4.72 18.13 -11.37
C ARG A 117 4.33 19.55 -10.96
N SER A 118 4.28 20.49 -11.91
CA SER A 118 3.85 21.88 -11.67
C SER A 118 2.40 21.99 -11.19
N ASN A 119 1.54 20.99 -11.44
CA ASN A 119 0.17 20.98 -10.94
C ASN A 119 0.11 21.02 -9.40
N LEU A 120 1.10 20.50 -8.69
CA LEU A 120 1.17 20.57 -7.22
C LEU A 120 1.11 22.01 -6.69
N LYS A 121 1.52 23.00 -7.49
CA LYS A 121 1.35 24.42 -7.13
C LYS A 121 -0.14 24.83 -7.05
N LYS A 122 -1.03 24.09 -7.71
CA LYS A 122 -2.48 24.35 -7.69
C LYS A 122 -3.14 23.98 -6.36
N LEU A 123 -2.46 23.23 -5.47
CA LEU A 123 -2.95 22.92 -4.13
C LEU A 123 -3.25 24.17 -3.28
N VAL A 124 -2.61 25.30 -3.59
CA VAL A 124 -2.95 26.58 -2.97
C VAL A 124 -4.42 26.98 -3.21
N LYS A 125 -5.03 26.53 -4.33
CA LYS A 125 -6.44 26.78 -4.62
C LYS A 125 -7.35 25.95 -3.72
N LEU A 126 -7.00 24.67 -3.48
CA LEU A 126 -7.72 23.82 -2.52
C LEU A 126 -7.67 24.41 -1.10
N ASN A 127 -6.50 24.92 -0.68
CA ASN A 127 -6.36 25.59 0.61
C ASN A 127 -7.29 26.83 0.71
N LYS A 128 -7.51 27.57 -0.39
CA LYS A 128 -8.46 28.70 -0.41
C LYS A 128 -9.92 28.24 -0.30
N PHE A 129 -10.27 27.11 -0.92
CA PHE A 129 -11.65 26.61 -0.96
C PHE A 129 -12.06 25.83 0.28
N ALA A 130 -11.09 25.15 0.92
CA ALA A 130 -11.30 24.32 2.11
C ALA A 130 -10.17 24.52 3.14
N PRO A 131 -10.00 25.75 3.68
CA PRO A 131 -8.79 26.11 4.48
C PRO A 131 -8.63 25.26 5.73
N GLU A 132 -9.68 25.02 6.49
CA GLU A 132 -9.59 24.25 7.74
C GLU A 132 -9.34 22.77 7.43
N GLY A 133 -10.05 22.17 6.46
CA GLY A 133 -9.80 20.79 6.03
C GLY A 133 -8.37 20.59 5.54
N PHE A 134 -7.86 21.51 4.70
CA PHE A 134 -6.49 21.44 4.19
C PHE A 134 -5.45 21.58 5.31
N ARG A 135 -5.69 22.48 6.27
CA ARG A 135 -4.82 22.67 7.44
C ARG A 135 -4.75 21.41 8.30
N ARG A 136 -5.91 20.80 8.60
CA ARG A 136 -5.98 19.56 9.40
C ARG A 136 -5.36 18.37 8.68
N TYR A 137 -5.65 18.21 7.40
CA TYR A 137 -4.97 17.20 6.57
C TYR A 137 -3.44 17.37 6.62
N SER A 138 -2.93 18.59 6.41
CA SER A 138 -1.49 18.84 6.43
C SER A 138 -0.83 18.53 7.77
N ALA A 139 -1.53 18.77 8.88
CA ALA A 139 -1.05 18.39 10.21
C ALA A 139 -1.06 16.87 10.39
N PHE A 140 -2.13 16.19 9.98
CA PHE A 140 -2.25 14.74 10.03
C PHE A 140 -1.16 14.04 9.21
N SER A 141 -0.99 14.42 7.94
CA SER A 141 0.01 13.83 7.04
C SER A 141 1.44 13.95 7.61
N ARG A 142 1.81 15.14 8.11
CA ARG A 142 3.12 15.33 8.77
C ARG A 142 3.30 14.46 10.00
N THR A 143 2.24 14.29 10.80
CA THR A 143 2.31 13.47 12.02
C THR A 143 2.43 11.98 11.68
N ALA A 144 1.73 11.51 10.66
CA ALA A 144 1.80 10.12 10.20
C ALA A 144 3.23 9.73 9.76
N LEU A 145 3.93 10.66 9.10
CA LEU A 145 5.29 10.43 8.57
C LEU A 145 6.42 10.80 9.55
N LYS A 146 6.09 11.38 10.71
CA LYS A 146 7.09 11.76 11.73
C LYS A 146 7.74 10.51 12.34
N ASP A 147 9.03 10.64 12.72
CA ASP A 147 9.72 9.61 13.53
C ASP A 147 8.91 9.18 14.74
N GLY A 148 8.85 7.87 14.96
CA GLY A 148 8.16 7.24 16.06
C GLY A 148 8.80 5.89 16.38
N LYS A 149 8.02 4.84 16.52
CA LYS A 149 8.53 3.46 16.60
C LYS A 149 9.19 3.02 15.28
N LEU A 150 8.62 3.51 14.16
CA LEU A 150 9.23 3.45 12.85
C LEU A 150 9.97 4.76 12.56
N GLY A 151 11.20 4.67 12.06
CA GLY A 151 11.95 5.84 11.60
C GLY A 151 11.34 6.47 10.35
N GLY A 152 11.50 7.78 10.17
CA GLY A 152 10.94 8.53 9.04
C GLY A 152 11.40 8.01 7.68
N LYS A 153 12.64 7.53 7.56
CA LYS A 153 13.13 6.87 6.34
C LYS A 153 12.23 5.67 5.96
N PHE A 154 11.97 4.78 6.91
CA PHE A 154 11.17 3.59 6.64
C PHE A 154 9.69 3.93 6.40
N LYS A 155 9.16 4.95 7.07
CA LYS A 155 7.81 5.48 6.79
C LYS A 155 7.68 6.03 5.38
N GLU A 156 8.70 6.70 4.85
CA GLU A 156 8.70 7.14 3.45
C GLU A 156 8.83 5.95 2.47
N ILE A 157 9.56 4.88 2.81
CA ILE A 157 9.56 3.64 2.02
C ILE A 157 8.16 3.01 1.99
N ILE A 158 7.47 2.92 3.14
CA ILE A 158 6.06 2.47 3.20
C ILE A 158 5.18 3.39 2.34
N ALA A 159 5.37 4.71 2.40
CA ALA A 159 4.60 5.67 1.61
C ALA A 159 4.83 5.48 0.09
N VAL A 160 6.05 5.14 -0.35
CA VAL A 160 6.34 4.77 -1.75
C VAL A 160 5.59 3.49 -2.13
N ALA A 161 5.59 2.47 -1.29
CA ALA A 161 4.85 1.23 -1.51
C ALA A 161 3.34 1.50 -1.67
N VAL A 162 2.74 2.26 -0.75
CA VAL A 162 1.32 2.66 -0.78
C VAL A 162 1.01 3.49 -2.02
N ALA A 163 1.88 4.45 -2.38
CA ALA A 163 1.72 5.28 -3.58
C ALA A 163 1.68 4.45 -4.87
N HIS A 164 2.43 3.34 -4.94
CA HIS A 164 2.37 2.40 -6.07
C HIS A 164 1.07 1.58 -6.04
N ALA A 165 0.62 1.13 -4.86
CA ALA A 165 -0.65 0.41 -4.74
C ALA A 165 -1.86 1.28 -5.15
N THR A 166 -1.86 2.55 -4.77
CA THR A 166 -2.89 3.53 -5.14
C THR A 166 -2.69 4.15 -6.52
N GLN A 167 -1.58 3.84 -7.21
CA GLN A 167 -1.25 4.34 -8.56
C GLN A 167 -1.24 5.87 -8.66
N CYS A 168 -0.84 6.57 -7.60
CA CYS A 168 -0.80 8.02 -7.54
C CYS A 168 0.57 8.57 -8.01
N PRO A 169 0.72 9.12 -9.23
CA PRO A 169 2.02 9.60 -9.74
C PRO A 169 2.61 10.73 -8.89
N TYR A 170 1.77 11.61 -8.34
CA TYR A 170 2.23 12.69 -7.46
C TYR A 170 2.80 12.14 -6.14
N CYS A 171 2.12 11.14 -5.55
CA CYS A 171 2.58 10.52 -4.32
C CYS A 171 3.88 9.74 -4.55
N ILE A 172 3.99 9.00 -5.66
CA ILE A 172 5.23 8.31 -6.04
C ILE A 172 6.39 9.32 -6.15
N ASP A 173 6.21 10.44 -6.87
CA ASP A 173 7.27 11.46 -7.03
C ASP A 173 7.68 12.08 -5.69
N VAL A 174 6.72 12.47 -4.87
CA VAL A 174 6.98 13.15 -3.58
C VAL A 174 7.65 12.21 -2.58
N HIS A 175 7.08 11.04 -2.34
CA HIS A 175 7.59 10.11 -1.33
C HIS A 175 8.90 9.46 -1.74
N THR A 176 9.13 9.17 -3.04
CA THR A 176 10.44 8.72 -3.52
C THR A 176 11.52 9.75 -3.24
N LYS A 177 11.28 11.04 -3.52
CA LYS A 177 12.24 12.10 -3.22
C LYS A 177 12.54 12.24 -1.73
N ASN A 178 11.50 12.13 -0.90
CA ASN A 178 11.65 12.19 0.55
C ASN A 178 12.45 10.99 1.06
N ALA A 179 12.13 9.77 0.61
CA ALA A 179 12.85 8.55 0.99
C ALA A 179 14.34 8.65 0.61
N VAL A 180 14.66 9.06 -0.62
CA VAL A 180 16.05 9.27 -1.08
C VAL A 180 16.76 10.34 -0.23
N LYS A 181 16.09 11.44 0.08
CA LYS A 181 16.63 12.49 0.96
C LYS A 181 16.96 11.98 2.37
N LEU A 182 16.19 11.02 2.87
CA LEU A 182 16.41 10.35 4.16
C LEU A 182 17.38 9.17 4.07
N GLY A 183 18.02 8.95 2.91
CA GLY A 183 19.06 7.95 2.71
C GLY A 183 18.54 6.55 2.33
N SER A 184 17.37 6.44 1.71
CA SER A 184 16.93 5.17 1.14
C SER A 184 17.74 4.83 -0.10
N THR A 185 18.08 3.53 -0.24
CA THR A 185 18.77 3.01 -1.42
C THR A 185 17.78 2.64 -2.52
N ASN A 186 18.28 2.46 -3.74
CA ASN A 186 17.45 1.98 -4.86
C ASN A 186 16.94 0.56 -4.62
N GLU A 187 17.76 -0.26 -3.96
CA GLU A 187 17.43 -1.64 -3.62
C GLU A 187 16.28 -1.70 -2.61
N GLU A 188 16.32 -0.88 -1.54
CA GLU A 188 15.23 -0.78 -0.56
C GLU A 188 13.92 -0.35 -1.22
N LEU A 189 13.96 0.66 -2.10
CA LEU A 189 12.78 1.13 -2.83
C LEU A 189 12.27 0.07 -3.82
N GLY A 190 13.17 -0.59 -4.55
CA GLY A 190 12.83 -1.67 -5.46
C GLY A 190 12.16 -2.84 -4.73
N GLU A 191 12.71 -3.27 -3.61
CA GLU A 191 12.13 -4.34 -2.79
C GLU A 191 10.75 -3.96 -2.24
N ALA A 192 10.55 -2.73 -1.78
CA ALA A 192 9.25 -2.24 -1.30
C ALA A 192 8.18 -2.28 -2.41
N VAL A 193 8.55 -1.89 -3.64
CA VAL A 193 7.65 -2.00 -4.81
C VAL A 193 7.35 -3.46 -5.14
N MET A 194 8.32 -4.35 -5.05
CA MET A 194 8.11 -5.79 -5.29
C MET A 194 7.21 -6.42 -4.21
N VAL A 195 7.37 -6.04 -2.94
CA VAL A 195 6.44 -6.44 -1.87
C VAL A 195 5.03 -5.96 -2.18
N THR A 196 4.86 -4.72 -2.62
CA THR A 196 3.56 -4.19 -3.05
C THR A 196 2.93 -5.05 -4.16
N SER A 197 3.72 -5.38 -5.19
CA SER A 197 3.26 -6.22 -6.31
C SER A 197 2.82 -7.61 -5.84
N ALA A 198 3.61 -8.26 -4.96
CA ALA A 198 3.29 -9.56 -4.41
C ALA A 198 2.01 -9.52 -3.55
N LEU A 199 1.79 -8.44 -2.80
CA LEU A 199 0.60 -8.27 -1.96
C LEU A 199 -0.68 -8.02 -2.77
N LEU A 200 -0.61 -7.25 -3.85
CA LEU A 200 -1.76 -7.06 -4.77
C LEU A 200 -2.14 -8.39 -5.43
N ALA A 201 -1.14 -9.14 -5.93
CA ALA A 201 -1.37 -10.49 -6.47
C ALA A 201 -1.88 -11.45 -5.38
N GLY A 202 -1.32 -11.38 -4.17
CA GLY A 202 -1.70 -12.18 -3.02
C GLY A 202 -3.13 -11.93 -2.55
N GLY A 203 -3.61 -10.69 -2.63
CA GLY A 203 -5.01 -10.34 -2.35
C GLY A 203 -5.96 -11.05 -3.32
N ALA A 204 -5.69 -10.95 -4.62
CA ALA A 204 -6.46 -11.67 -5.64
C ALA A 204 -6.42 -13.20 -5.42
N TYR A 205 -5.23 -13.74 -5.15
CA TYR A 205 -5.03 -15.15 -4.84
C TYR A 205 -5.84 -15.60 -3.61
N ALA A 206 -5.78 -14.85 -2.51
CA ALA A 206 -6.50 -15.21 -1.29
C ALA A 206 -8.03 -15.24 -1.49
N HIS A 207 -8.55 -14.34 -2.31
CA HIS A 207 -9.98 -14.28 -2.63
C HIS A 207 -10.46 -15.36 -3.61
N LEU A 208 -9.56 -16.15 -4.24
CA LEU A 208 -9.95 -17.38 -4.94
C LEU A 208 -10.64 -18.37 -3.99
N ALA A 209 -10.36 -18.31 -2.69
CA ALA A 209 -11.09 -19.10 -1.69
C ALA A 209 -12.60 -18.84 -1.72
N ASN A 210 -12.99 -17.56 -1.88
CA ASN A 210 -14.39 -17.15 -1.97
C ASN A 210 -15.00 -17.50 -3.35
N LEU A 211 -14.23 -17.29 -4.44
CA LEU A 211 -14.66 -17.67 -5.78
C LEU A 211 -14.98 -19.16 -5.86
N ILE A 212 -14.07 -20.00 -5.34
CA ILE A 212 -14.25 -21.47 -5.33
C ILE A 212 -15.44 -21.88 -4.46
N GLN A 213 -15.63 -21.19 -3.31
CA GLN A 213 -16.80 -21.41 -2.46
C GLN A 213 -18.09 -21.10 -3.21
N SER A 214 -18.19 -19.91 -3.80
CA SER A 214 -19.40 -19.47 -4.51
C SER A 214 -19.73 -20.26 -5.77
N TYR A 215 -18.71 -20.86 -6.43
CA TYR A 215 -18.90 -21.68 -7.62
C TYR A 215 -19.34 -23.11 -7.28
N GLY A 216 -18.93 -23.64 -6.12
CA GLY A 216 -19.12 -25.04 -5.74
C GLY A 216 -20.31 -25.32 -4.82
N GLU A 217 -21.01 -24.25 -4.41
CA GLU A 217 -22.27 -24.33 -3.66
C GLU A 217 -23.44 -24.07 -4.62
#